data_8a1639e1024b52a59c241c00fc1264bc
#
_entry.id   8a1639e1024b52a59c241c00fc1264bc
#
_cell.length_a   1.000
_cell.length_b   1.000
_cell.length_c   1.000
_cell.angle_alpha   90.00
_cell.angle_beta   90.00
_cell.angle_gamma   90.00
#
_symmetry.space_group_name_H-M   'P 1'
#
loop_
_entity.id
_entity.type
_entity.pdbx_description
1 polymer ?
#
loop_
_entity_poly.entity_id
_entity_poly.type
_entity_poly.pdbx_seq_one_letter_code
_entity_poly.pdbx_strand_id
1 'polypeptide(L)'
;RDPNYMMRLYDKYFAVSMAQQPVFTKEEEAFLKQADVVVAAYDPSWAPLEYTDTETGMFSGVTSDLLSTFSRYTGLRFRFEPIDQAEALEKVKKGLIDMVCSVTGDYLWDERNKMYTTRYYLRAPTMLVRTKQPHAIERIALQGGYWFSEHVAADHPGKEIIFYKNVRECFDALLKGDADTVYANVYVTNYLLTERRYESLAATSMSKYTSEICFGISKCADPRLLSILDKCIQYTAPERMDELVLKNTTKPRQITLLDFVAQHLIEVGCGMLAVFGVIL
;
A
#
# COMPACT_ATOMS: atom_id res chain seq x y z
N ARG A 1 43.61 17.89 6.25
CA ARG A 1 42.33 17.91 7.03
C ARG A 1 41.33 17.06 6.27
N ASP A 2 40.81 16.04 6.92
CA ASP A 2 39.83 15.08 6.34
C ASP A 2 38.49 15.82 6.08
N PRO A 3 38.07 15.99 4.82
CA PRO A 3 36.82 16.70 4.49
C PRO A 3 35.56 16.02 5.06
N ASN A 4 35.64 14.75 5.39
CA ASN A 4 34.52 13.96 5.94
C ASN A 4 34.54 13.84 7.48
N TYR A 5 35.48 14.54 8.16
CA TYR A 5 35.62 14.45 9.62
C TYR A 5 34.36 14.88 10.35
N MET A 6 33.75 15.99 9.96
CA MET A 6 32.51 16.49 10.55
C MET A 6 31.32 15.53 10.29
N MET A 7 31.25 14.92 9.12
CA MET A 7 30.21 13.97 8.77
C MET A 7 30.35 12.70 9.61
N ARG A 8 31.57 12.17 9.79
CA ARG A 8 31.84 11.02 10.69
C ARG A 8 31.58 11.33 12.17
N LEU A 9 31.83 12.57 12.59
CA LEU A 9 31.50 13.02 13.95
C LEU A 9 29.99 13.10 14.15
N TYR A 10 29.30 13.65 13.15
CA TYR A 10 27.84 13.72 13.11
C TYR A 10 27.24 12.31 13.15
N ASP A 11 27.67 11.41 12.28
CA ASP A 11 27.24 10.01 12.25
C ASP A 11 27.56 9.27 13.56
N LYS A 12 28.72 9.53 14.16
CA LYS A 12 29.12 8.89 15.42
C LYS A 12 28.29 9.34 16.62
N TYR A 13 27.91 10.63 16.70
CA TYR A 13 27.25 11.18 17.89
C TYR A 13 25.77 11.47 17.69
N PHE A 14 25.30 11.66 16.48
CA PHE A 14 23.91 11.93 16.16
C PHE A 14 23.18 10.76 15.50
N ALA A 15 23.83 9.92 14.72
CA ALA A 15 23.23 8.69 14.22
C ALA A 15 22.91 7.69 15.35
N VAL A 16 23.74 7.68 16.41
CA VAL A 16 23.44 6.91 17.64
C VAL A 16 22.29 7.51 18.42
N SER A 17 22.08 8.84 18.32
CA SER A 17 20.90 9.53 18.92
C SER A 17 19.64 9.32 18.14
N MET A 18 19.71 8.98 16.85
CA MET A 18 18.54 8.66 16.00
C MET A 18 18.08 7.20 16.12
N ALA A 19 18.84 6.34 16.79
CA ALA A 19 18.43 4.98 17.17
C ALA A 19 17.60 5.00 18.47
N GLN A 20 16.76 6.00 18.70
CA GLN A 20 15.82 5.97 19.81
C GLN A 20 14.78 4.89 19.50
N GLN A 21 14.77 3.85 20.33
CA GLN A 21 13.72 2.85 20.31
C GLN A 21 12.47 3.43 20.99
N PRO A 22 11.27 3.02 20.60
CA PRO A 22 10.06 3.41 21.30
C PRO A 22 10.15 3.07 22.77
N VAL A 23 9.74 4.00 23.66
CA VAL A 23 9.71 3.75 25.12
C VAL A 23 8.33 3.21 25.47
N PHE A 24 8.30 1.98 25.96
CA PHE A 24 7.09 1.31 26.39
C PHE A 24 6.84 1.46 27.89
N THR A 25 5.56 1.47 28.29
CA THR A 25 5.19 1.40 29.72
C THR A 25 5.44 -0.01 30.26
N LYS A 26 5.43 -0.16 31.58
CA LYS A 26 5.58 -1.49 32.22
C LYS A 26 4.47 -2.46 31.80
N GLU A 27 3.25 -1.96 31.59
CA GLU A 27 2.12 -2.75 31.12
C GLU A 27 2.28 -3.20 29.67
N GLU A 28 2.82 -2.31 28.81
CA GLU A 28 3.12 -2.62 27.42
C GLU A 28 4.28 -3.62 27.33
N GLU A 29 5.35 -3.44 28.12
CA GLU A 29 6.47 -4.40 28.19
C GLU A 29 6.00 -5.78 28.69
N ALA A 30 5.10 -5.83 29.67
CA ALA A 30 4.52 -7.07 30.16
C ALA A 30 3.69 -7.76 29.06
N PHE A 31 2.91 -6.96 28.29
CA PHE A 31 2.19 -7.50 27.15
C PHE A 31 3.13 -8.04 26.08
N LEU A 32 4.16 -7.29 25.68
CA LEU A 32 5.12 -7.70 24.66
C LEU A 32 5.83 -9.01 24.98
N LYS A 33 6.09 -9.28 26.28
CA LYS A 33 6.71 -10.52 26.74
C LYS A 33 5.79 -11.75 26.61
N GLN A 34 4.48 -11.55 26.61
CA GLN A 34 3.47 -12.61 26.65
C GLN A 34 2.58 -12.62 25.40
N ALA A 35 2.76 -11.64 24.49
CA ALA A 35 1.92 -11.49 23.32
C ALA A 35 1.96 -12.74 22.44
N ASP A 36 0.78 -13.23 22.11
CA ASP A 36 0.59 -14.21 21.07
C ASP A 36 0.93 -13.63 19.69
N VAL A 37 0.80 -14.46 18.67
CA VAL A 37 0.97 -14.01 17.28
C VAL A 37 -0.18 -13.09 16.89
N VAL A 38 0.12 -11.85 16.51
CA VAL A 38 -0.86 -10.89 16.01
C VAL A 38 -1.29 -11.29 14.59
N VAL A 39 -2.59 -11.49 14.40
CA VAL A 39 -3.17 -11.84 13.10
C VAL A 39 -3.52 -10.56 12.35
N ALA A 40 -2.81 -10.31 11.25
CA ALA A 40 -2.89 -9.08 10.48
C ALA A 40 -3.37 -9.35 9.04
N ALA A 41 -4.50 -8.75 8.64
CA ALA A 41 -4.97 -8.80 7.26
C ALA A 41 -4.32 -7.71 6.42
N TYR A 42 -3.98 -8.02 5.17
CA TYR A 42 -3.49 -7.07 4.18
C TYR A 42 -4.20 -7.27 2.84
N ASP A 43 -4.32 -6.20 2.04
CA ASP A 43 -4.88 -6.27 0.69
C ASP A 43 -3.80 -6.73 -0.30
N PRO A 44 -3.87 -7.95 -0.86
CA PRO A 44 -2.84 -8.49 -1.76
C PRO A 44 -2.77 -7.79 -3.11
N SER A 45 -3.74 -6.90 -3.42
CA SER A 45 -3.83 -6.19 -4.70
C SER A 45 -3.40 -4.72 -4.64
N TRP A 46 -2.89 -4.26 -3.50
CA TRP A 46 -2.61 -2.84 -3.23
C TRP A 46 -1.12 -2.47 -3.42
N ALA A 47 -0.45 -3.14 -4.37
CA ALA A 47 0.95 -2.85 -4.69
C ALA A 47 1.14 -1.37 -5.09
N PRO A 48 2.24 -0.73 -4.67
CA PRO A 48 3.42 -1.26 -3.97
C PRO A 48 3.32 -1.17 -2.43
N LEU A 49 2.17 -0.75 -1.90
CA LEU A 49 1.97 -0.58 -0.45
C LEU A 49 1.82 -1.95 0.23
N GLU A 50 0.94 -2.79 -0.31
CA GLU A 50 0.64 -4.15 0.17
C GLU A 50 0.42 -5.07 -1.02
N TYR A 51 1.10 -6.21 -1.05
CA TYR A 51 0.89 -7.22 -2.07
C TYR A 51 1.46 -8.58 -1.62
N THR A 52 0.99 -9.63 -2.28
CA THR A 52 1.64 -10.94 -2.20
C THR A 52 2.70 -11.01 -3.28
N ASP A 53 3.95 -11.19 -2.88
CA ASP A 53 5.06 -11.39 -3.81
C ASP A 53 4.86 -12.71 -4.57
N THR A 54 4.89 -12.66 -5.89
CA THR A 54 4.56 -13.82 -6.75
C THR A 54 5.62 -14.89 -6.76
N GLU A 55 6.87 -14.57 -6.38
CA GLU A 55 7.97 -15.53 -6.37
C GLU A 55 8.05 -16.26 -5.04
N THR A 56 7.86 -15.52 -3.92
CA THR A 56 8.00 -16.05 -2.57
C THR A 56 6.68 -16.43 -1.92
N GLY A 57 5.54 -15.94 -2.43
CA GLY A 57 4.22 -16.07 -1.81
C GLY A 57 4.06 -15.26 -0.52
N MET A 58 5.03 -14.40 -0.18
CA MET A 58 5.05 -13.67 1.08
C MET A 58 4.42 -12.29 0.96
N PHE A 59 3.91 -11.79 2.10
CA PHE A 59 3.50 -10.39 2.22
C PHE A 59 4.68 -9.46 1.97
N SER A 60 4.52 -8.53 1.07
CA SER A 60 5.54 -7.57 0.63
C SER A 60 4.96 -6.17 0.44
N GLY A 61 5.83 -5.16 0.39
CA GLY A 61 5.46 -3.77 0.20
C GLY A 61 5.88 -2.87 1.37
N VAL A 62 5.49 -1.60 1.26
CA VAL A 62 5.84 -0.57 2.27
C VAL A 62 5.37 -0.98 3.67
N THR A 63 4.14 -1.46 3.79
CA THR A 63 3.53 -1.84 5.07
C THR A 63 4.22 -3.07 5.68
N SER A 64 4.59 -4.06 4.86
CA SER A 64 5.35 -5.23 5.30
C SER A 64 6.72 -4.84 5.88
N ASP A 65 7.45 -3.98 5.17
CA ASP A 65 8.77 -3.48 5.63
C ASP A 65 8.65 -2.69 6.94
N LEU A 66 7.59 -1.87 7.07
CA LEU A 66 7.30 -1.10 8.28
C LEU A 66 7.02 -2.03 9.47
N LEU A 67 6.12 -3.00 9.32
CA LEU A 67 5.79 -3.98 10.36
C LEU A 67 6.99 -4.87 10.73
N SER A 68 7.84 -5.20 9.77
CA SER A 68 9.12 -5.88 10.04
C SER A 68 10.05 -5.04 10.92
N THR A 69 10.05 -3.72 10.73
CA THR A 69 10.79 -2.79 11.61
C THR A 69 10.19 -2.77 13.01
N PHE A 70 8.86 -2.74 13.12
CA PHE A 70 8.17 -2.79 14.41
C PHE A 70 8.39 -4.11 15.15
N SER A 71 8.39 -5.25 14.44
CA SER A 71 8.76 -6.55 15.03
C SER A 71 10.14 -6.52 15.67
N ARG A 72 11.12 -5.84 15.06
CA ARG A 72 12.48 -5.71 15.63
C ARG A 72 12.52 -4.87 16.91
N TYR A 73 11.66 -3.85 17.03
CA TYR A 73 11.60 -2.99 18.21
C TYR A 73 10.83 -3.64 19.37
N THR A 74 9.76 -4.38 19.04
CA THR A 74 8.78 -4.86 20.02
C THR A 74 8.89 -6.34 20.35
N GLY A 75 9.49 -7.13 19.45
CA GLY A 75 9.44 -8.59 19.52
C GLY A 75 8.09 -9.18 19.08
N LEU A 76 7.11 -8.35 18.68
CA LEU A 76 5.83 -8.83 18.18
C LEU A 76 6.02 -9.71 16.93
N ARG A 77 5.29 -10.81 16.91
CA ARG A 77 5.24 -11.72 15.77
C ARG A 77 3.90 -11.52 15.06
N PHE A 78 3.94 -11.39 13.73
CA PHE A 78 2.75 -11.25 12.90
C PHE A 78 2.51 -12.49 12.07
N ARG A 79 1.23 -12.86 11.93
CA ARG A 79 0.75 -13.80 10.93
C ARG A 79 -0.10 -13.02 9.95
N PHE A 80 0.34 -12.97 8.71
CA PHE A 80 -0.30 -12.18 7.67
C PHE A 80 -1.32 -13.02 6.89
N GLU A 81 -2.52 -12.46 6.68
CA GLU A 81 -3.58 -13.07 5.89
C GLU A 81 -3.91 -12.19 4.68
N PRO A 82 -3.71 -12.71 3.43
CA PRO A 82 -4.10 -11.99 2.21
C PRO A 82 -5.61 -12.00 2.04
N ILE A 83 -6.28 -10.90 2.36
CA ILE A 83 -7.73 -10.77 2.36
C ILE A 83 -8.10 -9.42 1.77
N ASP A 84 -9.14 -9.35 0.93
CA ASP A 84 -9.64 -8.04 0.47
C ASP A 84 -10.23 -7.22 1.62
N GLN A 85 -10.27 -5.90 1.42
CA GLN A 85 -10.62 -4.96 2.47
C GLN A 85 -12.02 -5.21 3.06
N ALA A 86 -13.01 -5.51 2.22
CA ALA A 86 -14.38 -5.72 2.69
C ALA A 86 -14.48 -6.96 3.58
N GLU A 87 -13.83 -8.05 3.22
CA GLU A 87 -13.77 -9.27 4.03
C GLU A 87 -12.96 -9.04 5.32
N ALA A 88 -11.84 -8.28 5.24
CA ALA A 88 -11.02 -7.94 6.40
C ALA A 88 -11.83 -7.16 7.46
N LEU A 89 -12.67 -6.21 7.03
CA LEU A 89 -13.56 -5.47 7.92
C LEU A 89 -14.57 -6.38 8.62
N GLU A 90 -15.13 -7.37 7.92
CA GLU A 90 -16.05 -8.33 8.55
C GLU A 90 -15.35 -9.25 9.55
N LYS A 91 -14.12 -9.65 9.28
CA LYS A 91 -13.32 -10.48 10.20
C LYS A 91 -12.90 -9.70 11.45
N VAL A 92 -12.46 -8.44 11.29
CA VAL A 92 -12.03 -7.61 12.43
C VAL A 92 -13.19 -7.30 13.36
N LYS A 93 -14.41 -7.04 12.83
CA LYS A 93 -15.64 -6.85 13.62
C LYS A 93 -15.97 -8.05 14.50
N LYS A 94 -15.63 -9.26 14.03
CA LYS A 94 -15.89 -10.53 14.72
C LYS A 94 -14.74 -10.96 15.64
N GLY A 95 -13.64 -10.22 15.66
CA GLY A 95 -12.44 -10.58 16.43
C GLY A 95 -11.71 -11.81 15.88
N LEU A 96 -11.90 -12.14 14.60
CA LEU A 96 -11.21 -13.27 13.93
C LEU A 96 -9.80 -12.91 13.47
N ILE A 97 -9.52 -11.62 13.35
CA ILE A 97 -8.20 -11.03 13.13
C ILE A 97 -8.01 -9.88 14.11
N ASP A 98 -6.76 -9.60 14.48
CA ASP A 98 -6.42 -8.58 15.45
C ASP A 98 -6.29 -7.21 14.80
N MET A 99 -5.84 -7.16 13.54
CA MET A 99 -5.64 -5.91 12.84
C MET A 99 -5.82 -6.01 11.33
N VAL A 100 -6.08 -4.86 10.71
CA VAL A 100 -6.01 -4.61 9.27
C VAL A 100 -4.83 -3.68 9.00
N CYS A 101 -3.99 -4.04 8.04
CA CYS A 101 -2.72 -3.36 7.80
C CYS A 101 -2.87 -1.94 7.24
N SER A 102 -3.89 -1.70 6.42
CA SER A 102 -4.13 -0.39 5.81
C SER A 102 -5.60 -0.02 5.83
N VAL A 103 -5.94 0.95 6.64
CA VAL A 103 -7.28 1.54 6.70
C VAL A 103 -7.17 3.05 6.58
N THR A 104 -8.25 3.67 6.15
CA THR A 104 -8.49 5.11 6.23
C THR A 104 -9.88 5.28 6.82
N GLY A 105 -10.05 6.16 7.78
CA GLY A 105 -11.36 6.31 8.42
C GLY A 105 -11.45 7.55 9.28
N ASP A 106 -12.66 7.78 9.77
CA ASP A 106 -12.94 8.70 10.84
C ASP A 106 -13.54 7.94 12.03
N TYR A 107 -13.75 8.64 13.13
CA TYR A 107 -14.29 8.04 14.34
C TYR A 107 -15.61 7.27 14.12
N LEU A 108 -16.52 7.78 13.29
CA LEU A 108 -17.81 7.14 13.04
C LEU A 108 -17.65 5.85 12.21
N TRP A 109 -16.74 5.88 11.25
CA TRP A 109 -16.41 4.72 10.45
C TRP A 109 -15.73 3.63 11.30
N ASP A 110 -14.80 4.03 12.18
CA ASP A 110 -14.13 3.15 13.13
C ASP A 110 -15.13 2.46 14.06
N GLU A 111 -16.09 3.23 14.63
CA GLU A 111 -17.14 2.67 15.48
C GLU A 111 -18.02 1.66 14.73
N ARG A 112 -18.42 1.97 13.50
CA ARG A 112 -19.18 1.05 12.63
C ARG A 112 -18.44 -0.26 12.35
N ASN A 113 -17.12 -0.18 12.23
CA ASN A 113 -16.26 -1.32 11.92
C ASN A 113 -15.66 -1.98 13.18
N LYS A 114 -16.04 -1.54 14.39
CA LYS A 114 -15.58 -2.07 15.69
C LYS A 114 -14.05 -2.15 15.78
N MET A 115 -13.38 -1.09 15.36
CA MET A 115 -11.93 -0.98 15.43
C MET A 115 -11.50 0.34 16.06
N TYR A 116 -10.22 0.43 16.38
CA TYR A 116 -9.49 1.64 16.65
C TYR A 116 -8.47 1.84 15.54
N THR A 117 -8.27 3.06 15.06
CA THR A 117 -7.20 3.36 14.13
C THR A 117 -6.01 3.98 14.86
N THR A 118 -4.81 3.60 14.43
CA THR A 118 -3.58 4.26 14.87
C THR A 118 -3.51 5.66 14.26
N ARG A 119 -2.53 6.47 14.68
CA ARG A 119 -2.10 7.60 13.84
C ARG A 119 -1.72 7.10 12.45
N TYR A 120 -1.81 7.97 11.45
CA TYR A 120 -1.38 7.59 10.11
C TYR A 120 0.14 7.37 10.06
N TYR A 121 0.56 6.34 9.35
CA TYR A 121 1.97 6.09 9.05
C TYR A 121 2.36 6.57 7.66
N LEU A 122 1.39 6.78 6.76
CA LEU A 122 1.62 7.27 5.41
C LEU A 122 0.47 8.17 4.97
N ARG A 123 0.81 9.28 4.30
CA ARG A 123 -0.14 10.11 3.56
C ARG A 123 -0.01 9.87 2.08
N ALA A 124 -1.12 9.61 1.42
CA ALA A 124 -1.18 9.37 0.00
C ALA A 124 -2.16 10.33 -0.68
N PRO A 125 -1.70 11.29 -1.50
CA PRO A 125 -2.57 12.06 -2.37
C PRO A 125 -3.40 11.16 -3.26
N THR A 126 -4.60 11.61 -3.61
CA THR A 126 -5.48 10.88 -4.52
C THR A 126 -5.26 11.31 -5.96
N MET A 127 -5.34 10.34 -6.84
CA MET A 127 -5.32 10.53 -8.29
C MET A 127 -6.70 10.25 -8.87
N LEU A 128 -7.10 11.08 -9.81
CA LEU A 128 -8.22 10.83 -10.72
C LEU A 128 -7.66 10.18 -11.97
N VAL A 129 -8.08 8.96 -12.27
CA VAL A 129 -7.62 8.20 -13.44
C VAL A 129 -8.73 8.13 -14.48
N ARG A 130 -8.38 8.36 -15.75
CA ARG A 130 -9.28 8.36 -16.89
C ARG A 130 -8.57 7.83 -18.13
N THR A 131 -9.32 7.53 -19.18
CA THR A 131 -8.75 7.33 -20.50
C THR A 131 -8.12 8.63 -21.02
N LYS A 132 -7.12 8.54 -21.91
CA LYS A 132 -6.47 9.71 -22.54
C LYS A 132 -7.41 10.52 -23.44
N GLN A 133 -8.55 9.95 -23.83
CA GLN A 133 -9.63 10.62 -24.53
C GLN A 133 -10.84 10.76 -23.60
N PRO A 134 -10.82 11.75 -22.70
CA PRO A 134 -11.82 11.87 -21.66
C PRO A 134 -13.15 12.37 -22.22
N HIS A 135 -14.25 11.77 -21.80
CA HIS A 135 -15.62 12.20 -21.98
C HIS A 135 -16.24 12.65 -20.63
N ALA A 136 -17.50 13.01 -20.60
CA ALA A 136 -18.19 13.39 -19.37
C ALA A 136 -18.12 12.24 -18.33
N ILE A 137 -17.95 12.60 -17.05
CA ILE A 137 -17.95 11.61 -15.97
C ILE A 137 -19.40 11.39 -15.55
N GLU A 138 -19.91 10.20 -15.78
CA GLU A 138 -21.21 9.74 -15.30
C GLU A 138 -21.08 8.56 -14.34
N ARG A 139 -20.08 7.69 -14.57
CA ARG A 139 -19.83 6.46 -13.82
C ARG A 139 -18.47 6.52 -13.15
N ILE A 140 -18.45 6.32 -11.84
CA ILE A 140 -17.25 6.37 -11.02
C ILE A 140 -16.99 4.98 -10.45
N ALA A 141 -15.84 4.38 -10.78
CA ALA A 141 -15.40 3.13 -10.19
C ALA A 141 -14.57 3.38 -8.93
N LEU A 142 -14.91 2.71 -7.84
CA LEU A 142 -14.25 2.81 -6.53
C LEU A 142 -13.99 1.42 -5.95
N GLN A 143 -12.92 1.29 -5.19
CA GLN A 143 -12.69 0.06 -4.44
C GLN A 143 -13.60 0.03 -3.21
N GLY A 144 -14.31 -1.08 -3.01
CA GLY A 144 -15.20 -1.28 -1.86
C GLY A 144 -14.42 -1.49 -0.54
N GLY A 145 -15.08 -1.22 0.58
CA GLY A 145 -14.52 -1.46 1.92
C GLY A 145 -13.60 -0.36 2.46
N TYR A 146 -13.37 0.72 1.74
CA TYR A 146 -12.57 1.85 2.20
C TYR A 146 -13.45 3.06 2.53
N TRP A 147 -13.22 3.69 3.69
CA TRP A 147 -13.85 4.96 4.07
C TRP A 147 -13.71 6.03 2.97
N PHE A 148 -12.52 6.11 2.37
CA PHE A 148 -12.22 7.02 1.28
C PHE A 148 -13.21 6.86 0.11
N SER A 149 -13.52 5.63 -0.28
CA SER A 149 -14.45 5.33 -1.37
C SER A 149 -15.88 5.74 -1.03
N GLU A 150 -16.32 5.51 0.21
CA GLU A 150 -17.62 5.98 0.70
C GLU A 150 -17.70 7.52 0.68
N HIS A 151 -16.60 8.19 1.04
CA HIS A 151 -16.52 9.66 1.06
C HIS A 151 -16.57 10.25 -0.35
N VAL A 152 -15.82 9.69 -1.31
CA VAL A 152 -15.90 10.08 -2.72
C VAL A 152 -17.31 9.87 -3.26
N ALA A 153 -17.97 8.74 -2.96
CA ALA A 153 -19.33 8.46 -3.37
C ALA A 153 -20.32 9.50 -2.85
N ALA A 154 -20.19 9.87 -1.57
CA ALA A 154 -21.05 10.90 -0.95
C ALA A 154 -20.90 12.29 -1.59
N ASP A 155 -19.69 12.61 -2.07
CA ASP A 155 -19.40 13.89 -2.74
C ASP A 155 -19.93 13.97 -4.18
N HIS A 156 -20.39 12.86 -4.75
CA HIS A 156 -20.89 12.79 -6.13
C HIS A 156 -22.32 12.22 -6.23
N PRO A 157 -23.31 12.85 -5.56
CA PRO A 157 -24.67 12.28 -5.42
C PRO A 157 -25.44 12.14 -6.75
N GLY A 158 -24.97 12.77 -7.83
CA GLY A 158 -25.61 12.69 -9.17
C GLY A 158 -24.91 11.72 -10.11
N LYS A 159 -23.93 10.95 -9.65
CA LYS A 159 -23.16 10.02 -10.47
C LYS A 159 -23.46 8.57 -10.09
N GLU A 160 -23.33 7.68 -11.07
CA GLU A 160 -23.40 6.25 -10.81
C GLU A 160 -22.08 5.80 -10.16
N ILE A 161 -22.17 5.24 -8.95
CA ILE A 161 -21.03 4.72 -8.22
C ILE A 161 -21.02 3.21 -8.33
N ILE A 162 -19.89 2.67 -8.83
CA ILE A 162 -19.70 1.24 -9.03
C ILE A 162 -18.54 0.78 -8.14
N PHE A 163 -18.83 -0.06 -7.15
CA PHE A 163 -17.83 -0.62 -6.26
C PHE A 163 -17.26 -1.92 -6.82
N TYR A 164 -15.93 -1.99 -6.87
CA TYR A 164 -15.16 -3.15 -7.27
C TYR A 164 -14.38 -3.72 -6.08
N LYS A 165 -13.97 -4.97 -6.20
CA LYS A 165 -13.24 -5.66 -5.14
C LYS A 165 -11.86 -5.05 -4.87
N ASN A 166 -11.18 -4.59 -5.92
CA ASN A 166 -9.84 -4.02 -5.84
C ASN A 166 -9.63 -2.92 -6.89
N VAL A 167 -8.55 -2.14 -6.71
CA VAL A 167 -8.22 -1.02 -7.61
C VAL A 167 -7.95 -1.49 -9.04
N ARG A 168 -7.39 -2.69 -9.21
CA ARG A 168 -7.10 -3.26 -10.54
C ARG A 168 -8.38 -3.49 -11.34
N GLU A 169 -9.41 -4.01 -10.71
CA GLU A 169 -10.73 -4.16 -11.34
C GLU A 169 -11.35 -2.80 -11.71
N CYS A 170 -11.13 -1.75 -10.89
CA CYS A 170 -11.54 -0.39 -11.24
C CYS A 170 -10.84 0.10 -12.52
N PHE A 171 -9.53 -0.15 -12.66
CA PHE A 171 -8.77 0.21 -13.87
C PHE A 171 -9.22 -0.60 -15.10
N ASP A 172 -9.50 -1.88 -14.90
CA ASP A 172 -10.02 -2.74 -15.98
C ASP A 172 -11.41 -2.29 -16.44
N ALA A 173 -12.26 -1.75 -15.53
CA ALA A 173 -13.54 -1.15 -15.88
C ALA A 173 -13.40 0.10 -16.77
N LEU A 174 -12.35 0.93 -16.56
CA LEU A 174 -12.03 2.02 -17.48
C LEU A 174 -11.69 1.52 -18.89
N LEU A 175 -10.88 0.47 -18.99
CA LEU A 175 -10.49 -0.09 -20.30
C LEU A 175 -11.69 -0.70 -21.04
N LYS A 176 -12.63 -1.29 -20.31
CA LYS A 176 -13.85 -1.87 -20.89
C LYS A 176 -14.91 -0.81 -21.23
N GLY A 177 -14.78 0.41 -20.71
CA GLY A 177 -15.79 1.45 -20.81
C GLY A 177 -16.97 1.26 -19.86
N ASP A 178 -16.81 0.45 -18.81
CA ASP A 178 -17.82 0.24 -17.75
C ASP A 178 -17.82 1.40 -16.75
N ALA A 179 -16.73 2.15 -16.65
CA ALA A 179 -16.59 3.37 -15.84
C ALA A 179 -15.88 4.47 -16.62
N ASP A 180 -16.08 5.73 -16.19
CA ASP A 180 -15.51 6.91 -16.82
C ASP A 180 -14.33 7.47 -16.05
N THR A 181 -14.24 7.16 -14.77
CA THR A 181 -13.12 7.54 -13.88
C THR A 181 -12.96 6.60 -12.71
N VAL A 182 -11.73 6.59 -12.18
CA VAL A 182 -11.35 5.92 -10.91
C VAL A 182 -10.68 6.93 -10.01
N TYR A 183 -10.96 6.86 -8.72
CA TYR A 183 -10.20 7.53 -7.68
C TYR A 183 -9.38 6.50 -6.91
N ALA A 184 -8.06 6.69 -6.87
CA ALA A 184 -7.15 5.81 -6.16
C ALA A 184 -5.95 6.59 -5.60
N ASN A 185 -5.23 6.04 -4.62
CA ASN A 185 -4.05 6.70 -4.09
C ASN A 185 -2.91 6.75 -5.12
N VAL A 186 -2.02 7.73 -4.97
CA VAL A 186 -0.93 8.02 -5.91
C VAL A 186 0.01 6.83 -6.09
N TYR A 187 0.31 6.08 -5.04
CA TYR A 187 1.30 5.00 -5.10
C TYR A 187 0.78 3.81 -5.92
N VAL A 188 -0.45 3.36 -5.62
CA VAL A 188 -1.09 2.27 -6.36
C VAL A 188 -1.37 2.67 -7.80
N THR A 189 -1.84 3.91 -8.01
CA THR A 189 -2.07 4.46 -9.37
C THR A 189 -0.79 4.45 -10.19
N ASN A 190 0.30 5.03 -9.69
CA ASN A 190 1.56 5.08 -10.40
C ASN A 190 2.11 3.67 -10.69
N TYR A 191 1.99 2.75 -9.73
CA TYR A 191 2.41 1.37 -9.93
C TYR A 191 1.62 0.70 -11.07
N LEU A 192 0.30 0.81 -11.07
CA LEU A 192 -0.54 0.22 -12.13
C LEU A 192 -0.28 0.85 -13.51
N LEU A 193 -0.07 2.16 -13.58
CA LEU A 193 0.23 2.85 -14.83
C LEU A 193 1.58 2.47 -15.44
N THR A 194 2.47 1.77 -14.73
CA THR A 194 3.68 1.18 -15.35
C THR A 194 3.36 -0.07 -16.19
N GLU A 195 2.19 -0.67 -16.01
CA GLU A 195 1.80 -1.84 -16.79
C GLU A 195 1.35 -1.42 -18.19
N ARG A 196 1.86 -2.08 -19.22
CA ARG A 196 1.59 -1.76 -20.62
C ARG A 196 0.09 -1.77 -20.96
N ARG A 197 -0.69 -2.64 -20.32
CA ARG A 197 -2.14 -2.73 -20.55
C ARG A 197 -2.90 -1.46 -20.17
N TYR A 198 -2.33 -0.60 -19.31
CA TYR A 198 -2.92 0.67 -18.87
C TYR A 198 -2.33 1.90 -19.57
N GLU A 199 -1.56 1.72 -20.65
CA GLU A 199 -0.92 2.82 -21.39
C GLU A 199 -1.90 3.84 -21.97
N SER A 200 -3.17 3.44 -22.18
CA SER A 200 -4.25 4.34 -22.66
C SER A 200 -4.85 5.18 -21.54
N LEU A 201 -4.50 4.93 -20.29
CA LEU A 201 -4.97 5.68 -19.13
C LEU A 201 -4.04 6.84 -18.80
N ALA A 202 -4.58 7.85 -18.16
CA ALA A 202 -3.85 8.99 -17.62
C ALA A 202 -4.39 9.34 -16.23
N ALA A 203 -3.52 9.81 -15.34
CA ALA A 203 -3.88 10.21 -13.99
C ALA A 203 -3.58 11.68 -13.76
N THR A 204 -4.45 12.34 -13.00
CA THR A 204 -4.31 13.73 -12.56
C THR A 204 -4.42 13.78 -11.05
N SER A 205 -3.52 14.50 -10.39
CA SER A 205 -3.56 14.67 -8.94
C SER A 205 -4.79 15.48 -8.52
N MET A 206 -5.45 15.03 -7.44
CA MET A 206 -6.61 15.68 -6.84
C MET A 206 -6.23 16.22 -5.47
N SER A 207 -6.19 17.54 -5.33
CA SER A 207 -5.86 18.20 -4.04
C SER A 207 -6.97 18.05 -3.01
N LYS A 208 -8.21 17.77 -3.42
CA LYS A 208 -9.36 17.63 -2.52
C LYS A 208 -9.26 16.43 -1.57
N TYR A 209 -8.63 15.36 -2.03
CA TYR A 209 -8.59 14.10 -1.30
C TYR A 209 -7.17 13.67 -0.99
N THR A 210 -6.92 13.34 0.26
CA THR A 210 -5.67 12.74 0.73
C THR A 210 -6.03 11.60 1.67
N SER A 211 -5.50 10.41 1.40
CA SER A 211 -5.68 9.26 2.27
C SER A 211 -4.63 9.27 3.37
N GLU A 212 -5.06 9.27 4.62
CA GLU A 212 -4.21 9.05 5.80
C GLU A 212 -4.29 7.57 6.14
N ILE A 213 -3.24 6.83 5.82
CA ILE A 213 -3.20 5.37 5.94
C ILE A 213 -2.74 5.00 7.34
N CYS A 214 -3.58 4.24 8.05
CA CYS A 214 -3.44 3.82 9.44
C CYS A 214 -3.50 2.30 9.56
N PHE A 215 -3.08 1.74 10.69
CA PHE A 215 -3.46 0.38 11.09
C PHE A 215 -4.82 0.42 11.77
N GLY A 216 -5.70 -0.52 11.42
CA GLY A 216 -6.98 -0.73 12.10
C GLY A 216 -6.86 -1.87 13.10
N ILE A 217 -7.09 -1.61 14.39
CA ILE A 217 -6.98 -2.60 15.47
C ILE A 217 -8.37 -3.01 15.93
N SER A 218 -8.67 -4.30 15.92
CA SER A 218 -9.94 -4.82 16.41
C SER A 218 -10.22 -4.38 17.85
N LYS A 219 -11.45 -3.98 18.15
CA LYS A 219 -11.88 -3.74 19.55
C LYS A 219 -11.91 -5.02 20.40
N CYS A 220 -11.80 -6.20 19.76
CA CYS A 220 -11.64 -7.48 20.44
C CYS A 220 -10.18 -7.83 20.77
N ALA A 221 -9.21 -7.15 20.13
CA ALA A 221 -7.78 -7.33 20.41
C ALA A 221 -7.39 -6.59 21.70
N ASP A 222 -6.20 -6.91 22.21
CA ASP A 222 -5.67 -6.20 23.39
C ASP A 222 -5.42 -4.71 23.05
N PRO A 223 -6.00 -3.76 23.82
CA PRO A 223 -5.89 -2.33 23.52
C PRO A 223 -4.46 -1.79 23.60
N ARG A 224 -3.54 -2.49 24.27
CA ARG A 224 -2.12 -2.13 24.32
C ARG A 224 -1.45 -2.24 22.96
N LEU A 225 -1.96 -3.09 22.07
CA LEU A 225 -1.48 -3.20 20.69
C LEU A 225 -1.58 -1.86 19.95
N LEU A 226 -2.70 -1.13 20.11
CA LEU A 226 -2.89 0.20 19.53
C LEU A 226 -1.80 1.18 19.99
N SER A 227 -1.61 1.29 21.31
CA SER A 227 -0.63 2.21 21.90
C SER A 227 0.80 1.87 21.48
N ILE A 228 1.14 0.58 21.41
CA ILE A 228 2.47 0.10 21.01
C ILE A 228 2.74 0.48 19.55
N LEU A 229 1.79 0.20 18.64
CA LEU A 229 1.94 0.54 17.22
C LEU A 229 2.00 2.06 17.01
N ASP A 230 1.18 2.84 17.72
CA ASP A 230 1.25 4.31 17.70
C ASP A 230 2.61 4.85 18.10
N LYS A 231 3.22 4.28 19.14
CA LYS A 231 4.58 4.63 19.55
C LYS A 231 5.60 4.26 18.48
N CYS A 232 5.49 3.06 17.89
CA CYS A 232 6.37 2.65 16.81
C CYS A 232 6.28 3.59 15.61
N ILE A 233 5.07 4.01 15.21
CA ILE A 233 4.87 4.99 14.13
C ILE A 233 5.52 6.32 14.50
N GLN A 234 5.27 6.81 15.72
CA GLN A 234 5.81 8.09 16.19
C GLN A 234 7.34 8.13 16.18
N TYR A 235 8.00 7.00 16.47
CA TYR A 235 9.46 6.87 16.46
C TYR A 235 10.04 6.52 15.08
N THR A 236 9.20 6.27 14.10
CA THR A 236 9.65 6.12 12.71
C THR A 236 9.90 7.50 12.12
N ALA A 237 11.18 7.81 11.89
CA ALA A 237 11.57 9.08 11.29
C ALA A 237 10.93 9.23 9.89
N PRO A 238 10.49 10.44 9.49
CA PRO A 238 9.93 10.68 8.16
C PRO A 238 10.83 10.19 7.03
N GLU A 239 12.14 10.40 7.15
CA GLU A 239 13.14 9.97 6.18
C GLU A 239 13.16 8.46 6.02
N ARG A 240 12.94 7.72 7.11
CA ARG A 240 12.84 6.26 7.06
C ARG A 240 11.58 5.81 6.33
N MET A 241 10.47 6.52 6.52
CA MET A 241 9.25 6.25 5.78
C MET A 241 9.42 6.51 4.29
N ASP A 242 10.08 7.62 3.92
CA ASP A 242 10.42 7.94 2.54
C ASP A 242 11.32 6.88 1.90
N GLU A 243 12.32 6.36 2.64
CA GLU A 243 13.16 5.24 2.18
C GLU A 243 12.34 3.98 1.89
N LEU A 244 11.39 3.62 2.77
CA LEU A 244 10.53 2.44 2.58
C LEU A 244 9.64 2.60 1.35
N VAL A 245 9.07 3.79 1.16
CA VAL A 245 8.28 4.12 -0.02
C VAL A 245 9.15 4.04 -1.27
N LEU A 246 10.30 4.70 -1.29
CA LEU A 246 11.22 4.70 -2.42
C LEU A 246 11.67 3.29 -2.79
N LYS A 247 12.10 2.50 -1.81
CA LYS A 247 12.52 1.10 -1.99
C LYS A 247 11.46 0.26 -2.72
N ASN A 248 10.19 0.45 -2.36
CA ASN A 248 9.09 -0.37 -2.90
C ASN A 248 8.52 0.18 -4.22
N THR A 249 8.64 1.49 -4.47
CA THR A 249 8.15 2.13 -5.70
C THR A 249 9.17 2.12 -6.84
N THR A 250 10.48 2.02 -6.53
CA THR A 250 11.56 2.01 -7.54
C THR A 250 11.99 0.61 -7.96
N LYS A 251 11.25 -0.44 -7.61
CA LYS A 251 11.56 -1.79 -8.14
C LYS A 251 11.63 -1.71 -9.67
N PRO A 252 12.74 -2.14 -10.29
CA PRO A 252 12.85 -2.15 -11.74
C PRO A 252 11.68 -2.99 -12.28
N ARG A 253 11.02 -2.45 -13.31
CA ARG A 253 10.00 -3.18 -14.06
C ARG A 253 10.61 -4.52 -14.46
N GLN A 254 10.06 -5.62 -13.99
CA GLN A 254 10.44 -6.94 -14.50
C GLN A 254 10.03 -6.98 -15.97
N ILE A 255 11.02 -6.84 -16.86
CA ILE A 255 10.81 -6.98 -18.30
C ILE A 255 10.57 -8.47 -18.54
N THR A 256 9.34 -8.84 -18.82
CA THR A 256 9.05 -10.23 -19.22
C THR A 256 9.70 -10.52 -20.58
N LEU A 257 9.94 -11.80 -20.86
CA LEU A 257 10.49 -12.22 -22.15
C LEU A 257 9.60 -11.72 -23.31
N LEU A 258 8.29 -11.64 -23.11
CA LEU A 258 7.32 -11.07 -24.06
C LEU A 258 7.50 -9.56 -24.24
N ASP A 259 7.77 -8.80 -23.17
CA ASP A 259 8.06 -7.36 -23.25
C ASP A 259 9.37 -7.12 -24.01
N PHE A 260 10.40 -7.94 -23.76
CA PHE A 260 11.67 -7.87 -24.47
C PHE A 260 11.48 -8.16 -25.96
N VAL A 261 10.78 -9.24 -26.30
CA VAL A 261 10.47 -9.60 -27.71
C VAL A 261 9.65 -8.51 -28.39
N ALA A 262 8.64 -7.93 -27.72
CA ALA A 262 7.82 -6.87 -28.28
C ALA A 262 8.60 -5.55 -28.49
N GLN A 263 9.56 -5.24 -27.62
CA GLN A 263 10.40 -4.05 -27.72
C GLN A 263 11.49 -4.20 -28.81
N HIS A 264 11.94 -5.42 -29.06
CA HIS A 264 12.99 -5.76 -30.03
C HIS A 264 12.47 -6.64 -31.19
N LEU A 265 11.21 -6.43 -31.61
CA LEU A 265 10.54 -7.29 -32.59
C LEU A 265 11.31 -7.40 -33.92
N ILE A 266 11.91 -6.30 -34.35
CA ILE A 266 12.70 -6.24 -35.59
C ILE A 266 14.01 -7.01 -35.41
N GLU A 267 14.72 -6.82 -34.33
CA GLU A 267 16.01 -7.47 -34.05
C GLU A 267 15.85 -8.97 -33.82
N VAL A 268 14.81 -9.38 -33.08
CA VAL A 268 14.47 -10.79 -32.88
C VAL A 268 14.01 -11.45 -34.20
N GLY A 269 13.23 -10.74 -35.01
CA GLY A 269 12.80 -11.20 -36.33
C GLY A 269 13.96 -11.37 -37.29
N CYS A 270 14.90 -10.41 -37.34
CA CYS A 270 16.12 -10.51 -38.13
C CYS A 270 17.03 -11.65 -37.65
N GLY A 271 17.16 -11.83 -36.34
CA GLY A 271 17.92 -12.93 -35.74
C GLY A 271 17.36 -14.31 -36.12
N MET A 272 16.03 -14.48 -36.04
CA MET A 272 15.38 -15.73 -36.47
C MET A 272 15.57 -16.00 -37.97
N LEU A 273 15.43 -14.99 -38.84
CA LEU A 273 15.65 -15.13 -40.27
C LEU A 273 17.11 -15.51 -40.60
N ALA A 274 18.09 -14.94 -39.87
CA ALA A 274 19.49 -15.31 -40.04
C ALA A 274 19.76 -16.78 -39.64
N VAL A 275 19.15 -17.26 -38.56
CA VAL A 275 19.30 -18.66 -38.13
C VAL A 275 18.64 -19.63 -39.14
N PHE A 276 17.46 -19.30 -39.66
CA PHE A 276 16.80 -20.10 -40.67
C PHE A 276 17.55 -20.08 -42.01
N GLY A 277 18.20 -18.98 -42.40
CA GLY A 277 19.00 -18.88 -43.62
C GLY A 277 20.34 -19.64 -43.58
N VAL A 278 20.82 -20.01 -42.39
CA VAL A 278 22.03 -20.84 -42.22
C VAL A 278 21.71 -22.35 -42.21
N ILE A 279 20.45 -22.73 -41.98
CA ILE A 279 19.99 -24.13 -41.87
C ILE A 279 19.49 -24.66 -43.25
N LEU A 280 19.20 -23.77 -44.20
CA LEU A 280 18.87 -24.09 -45.59
C LEU A 280 20.10 -24.01 -46.48
#